data_9594c360ff02c8f48b130a5be6a47391
#
_entry.id   9594c360ff02c8f48b130a5be6a47391
#
_cell.length_a   1.000
_cell.length_b   1.000
_cell.length_c   1.000
_cell.angle_alpha   90.00
_cell.angle_beta   90.00
_cell.angle_gamma   90.00
#
_symmetry.space_group_name_H-M   'P 1'
#
loop_
_entity.id
_entity.type
_entity.pdbx_description
1 polymer ?
#
loop_
_entity_poly.entity_id
_entity_poly.type
_entity_poly.pdbx_seq_one_letter_code
_entity_poly.pdbx_strand_id
1 'polypeptide(L)'
;MRLLRGERICLVSPNGAGKLTLLKIIAEIIPVEAGTRELGHNVSVGYFSQQRVEVLNMERSVLDEAMDRISGTGEQSVRSILGAFLFREDDVFKKVKVLSGGEKSRLALVKLLLAPPNLLLLDEPTTHLDMPSIDALIAALKNYTGTLIFVSHDIHFIPAIAEITLHIQVGEVTHYEGNYNYYLRKSGAESEQSGQIAGLKNARPDGAPTSQVKHRV
;
A
#
# COMPACT_ATOMS: atom_id res chain seq x y z
N MET A 1 -8.66 -9.40 -18.93
CA MET A 1 -9.16 -8.47 -17.88
C MET A 1 -9.23 -7.08 -18.47
N ARG A 2 -10.31 -6.34 -18.25
CA ARG A 2 -10.45 -4.92 -18.65
C ARG A 2 -10.78 -4.10 -17.41
N LEU A 3 -10.09 -2.96 -17.25
CA LEU A 3 -10.26 -2.04 -16.12
C LEU A 3 -10.77 -0.70 -16.65
N LEU A 4 -11.68 -0.08 -15.92
CA LEU A 4 -12.28 1.20 -16.30
C LEU A 4 -11.68 2.35 -15.52
N ARG A 5 -11.80 3.55 -16.04
CA ARG A 5 -11.33 4.76 -15.34
C ARG A 5 -12.13 5.02 -14.09
N GLY A 6 -11.45 5.42 -13.03
CA GLY A 6 -12.03 5.74 -11.73
C GLY A 6 -12.28 4.54 -10.83
N GLU A 7 -12.04 3.31 -11.30
CA GLU A 7 -12.19 2.12 -10.45
C GLU A 7 -11.15 2.07 -9.33
N ARG A 8 -11.56 1.51 -8.19
CA ARG A 8 -10.74 1.30 -6.98
C ARG A 8 -10.66 -0.18 -6.69
N ILE A 9 -9.58 -0.79 -7.12
CA ILE A 9 -9.45 -2.23 -7.23
C ILE A 9 -8.44 -2.76 -6.23
N CYS A 10 -8.88 -3.66 -5.34
CA CYS A 10 -7.98 -4.45 -4.50
C CYS A 10 -7.67 -5.80 -5.16
N LEU A 11 -6.40 -6.15 -5.27
CA LEU A 11 -5.96 -7.47 -5.71
C LEU A 11 -5.77 -8.36 -4.48
N VAL A 12 -6.49 -9.46 -4.43
CA VAL A 12 -6.41 -10.47 -3.38
C VAL A 12 -6.03 -11.83 -3.96
N SER A 13 -5.24 -12.59 -3.24
CA SER A 13 -4.91 -13.97 -3.58
C SER A 13 -4.10 -14.63 -2.46
N PRO A 14 -3.96 -15.95 -2.45
CA PRO A 14 -2.94 -16.64 -1.66
C PRO A 14 -1.53 -16.13 -1.98
N ASN A 15 -0.60 -16.31 -1.05
CA ASN A 15 0.79 -15.92 -1.27
C ASN A 15 1.38 -16.65 -2.47
N GLY A 16 2.14 -15.93 -3.31
CA GLY A 16 2.76 -16.51 -4.51
C GLY A 16 1.86 -16.62 -5.75
N ALA A 17 0.57 -16.29 -5.69
CA ALA A 17 -0.36 -16.42 -6.83
C ALA A 17 -0.21 -15.33 -7.91
N GLY A 18 0.78 -14.42 -7.82
CA GLY A 18 1.10 -13.49 -8.91
C GLY A 18 0.54 -12.07 -8.79
N LYS A 19 -0.02 -11.64 -7.62
CA LYS A 19 -0.49 -10.25 -7.42
C LYS A 19 0.54 -9.21 -7.83
N LEU A 20 1.75 -9.33 -7.29
CA LEU A 20 2.84 -8.38 -7.54
C LEU A 20 3.34 -8.45 -8.98
N THR A 21 3.36 -9.64 -9.56
CA THR A 21 3.69 -9.85 -10.97
C THR A 21 2.72 -9.08 -11.86
N LEU A 22 1.42 -9.18 -11.58
CA LEU A 22 0.40 -8.46 -12.33
C LEU A 22 0.57 -6.93 -12.20
N LEU A 23 0.79 -6.40 -10.98
CA LEU A 23 1.07 -4.97 -10.79
C LEU A 23 2.30 -4.51 -11.55
N LYS A 24 3.39 -5.29 -11.53
CA LYS A 24 4.63 -4.98 -12.25
C LYS A 24 4.46 -5.04 -13.77
N ILE A 25 3.64 -5.96 -14.29
CA ILE A 25 3.28 -6.00 -15.72
C ILE A 25 2.48 -4.75 -16.09
N ILE A 26 1.46 -4.37 -15.30
CA ILE A 26 0.68 -3.15 -15.55
C ILE A 26 1.58 -1.92 -15.52
N ALA A 27 2.55 -1.88 -14.62
CA ALA A 27 3.54 -0.80 -14.48
C ALA A 27 4.66 -0.81 -15.53
N GLU A 28 4.70 -1.77 -16.47
CA GLU A 28 5.80 -1.96 -17.43
C GLU A 28 7.19 -2.20 -16.81
N ILE A 29 7.24 -2.75 -15.61
CA ILE A 29 8.49 -3.09 -14.94
C ILE A 29 9.01 -4.44 -15.42
N ILE A 30 8.10 -5.37 -15.71
CA ILE A 30 8.40 -6.67 -16.29
C ILE A 30 7.58 -6.86 -17.58
N PRO A 31 8.13 -7.53 -18.61
CA PRO A 31 7.43 -7.78 -19.85
C PRO A 31 6.27 -8.77 -19.65
N VAL A 32 5.31 -8.74 -20.57
CA VAL A 32 4.26 -9.77 -20.69
C VAL A 32 4.85 -10.97 -21.41
N GLU A 33 4.76 -12.15 -20.82
CA GLU A 33 5.25 -13.40 -21.45
C GLU A 33 4.28 -13.91 -22.50
N ALA A 34 2.96 -13.76 -22.26
CA ALA A 34 1.90 -14.17 -23.20
C ALA A 34 0.69 -13.23 -23.06
N GLY A 35 0.02 -12.96 -24.18
CA GLY A 35 -1.10 -12.01 -24.24
C GLY A 35 -0.66 -10.59 -24.57
N THR A 36 -1.53 -9.62 -24.32
CA THR A 36 -1.30 -8.21 -24.59
C THR A 36 -1.60 -7.36 -23.38
N ARG A 37 -0.83 -6.29 -23.19
CA ARG A 37 -1.10 -5.20 -22.25
C ARG A 37 -1.29 -3.94 -23.06
N GLU A 38 -2.45 -3.34 -22.93
CA GLU A 38 -2.79 -2.09 -23.61
C GLU A 38 -3.27 -1.08 -22.59
N LEU A 39 -2.68 0.12 -22.60
CA LEU A 39 -3.17 1.28 -21.86
C LEU A 39 -4.13 2.08 -22.73
N GLY A 40 -5.17 2.59 -22.10
CA GLY A 40 -6.08 3.52 -22.75
C GLY A 40 -5.39 4.85 -23.11
N HIS A 41 -6.12 5.69 -23.83
CA HIS A 41 -5.61 7.01 -24.24
C HIS A 41 -5.29 7.88 -23.02
N ASN A 42 -4.15 8.59 -23.06
CA ASN A 42 -3.69 9.50 -21.99
C ASN A 42 -3.61 8.86 -20.60
N VAL A 43 -3.23 7.58 -20.50
CA VAL A 43 -2.96 6.94 -19.20
C VAL A 43 -1.51 7.21 -18.81
N SER A 44 -1.35 7.87 -17.65
CA SER A 44 -0.07 7.99 -16.95
C SER A 44 -0.07 7.06 -15.74
N VAL A 45 0.95 6.21 -15.64
CA VAL A 45 1.04 5.19 -14.60
C VAL A 45 2.03 5.61 -13.53
N GLY A 46 1.62 5.56 -12.27
CA GLY A 46 2.51 5.64 -11.12
C GLY A 46 2.51 4.34 -10.35
N TYR A 47 3.68 3.87 -9.99
CA TYR A 47 3.84 2.67 -9.21
C TYR A 47 4.60 2.94 -7.93
N PHE A 48 3.97 2.65 -6.82
CA PHE A 48 4.58 2.66 -5.50
C PHE A 48 4.84 1.24 -5.04
N SER A 49 6.06 0.97 -4.62
CA SER A 49 6.40 -0.21 -3.85
C SER A 49 7.43 0.16 -2.79
N GLN A 50 7.45 -0.58 -1.70
CA GLN A 50 8.39 -0.39 -0.60
C GLN A 50 9.87 -0.42 -1.06
N GLN A 51 10.19 -1.15 -2.11
CA GLN A 51 11.55 -1.30 -2.64
C GLN A 51 11.99 -0.14 -3.55
N ARG A 52 11.07 0.75 -3.99
CA ARG A 52 11.37 1.85 -4.92
C ARG A 52 11.63 3.19 -4.24
N VAL A 53 12.42 3.19 -3.20
CA VAL A 53 12.98 4.43 -2.60
C VAL A 53 14.02 5.10 -3.52
N GLU A 54 14.43 4.43 -4.59
CA GLU A 54 15.46 4.87 -5.55
C GLU A 54 15.11 6.15 -6.34
N VAL A 55 13.85 6.62 -6.28
CA VAL A 55 13.37 7.80 -7.00
C VAL A 55 13.67 9.11 -6.25
N LEU A 56 14.19 9.03 -5.01
CA LEU A 56 14.44 10.19 -4.17
C LEU A 56 15.87 10.73 -4.36
N ASN A 57 15.99 12.07 -4.49
CA ASN A 57 17.29 12.72 -4.48
C ASN A 57 17.83 12.84 -3.04
N MET A 58 18.87 12.08 -2.74
CA MET A 58 19.44 11.97 -1.40
C MET A 58 20.05 13.29 -0.86
N GLU A 59 20.42 14.22 -1.74
CA GLU A 59 21.06 15.49 -1.35
C GLU A 59 20.06 16.63 -1.11
N ARG A 60 18.81 16.46 -1.48
CA ARG A 60 17.74 17.43 -1.21
C ARG A 60 17.22 17.34 0.22
N SER A 61 16.60 18.43 0.70
CA SER A 61 15.77 18.35 1.90
C SER A 61 14.46 17.58 1.62
N VAL A 62 13.80 17.12 2.67
CA VAL A 62 12.47 16.49 2.57
C VAL A 62 11.48 17.41 1.85
N LEU A 63 11.47 18.71 2.20
CA LEU A 63 10.59 19.69 1.58
C LEU A 63 10.91 19.91 0.11
N ASP A 64 12.19 20.13 -0.22
CA ASP A 64 12.61 20.34 -1.62
C ASP A 64 12.31 19.12 -2.47
N GLU A 65 12.47 17.92 -1.93
CA GLU A 65 12.17 16.68 -2.62
C GLU A 65 10.67 16.50 -2.84
N ALA A 66 9.85 16.85 -1.84
CA ALA A 66 8.40 16.83 -1.97
C ALA A 66 7.89 17.85 -3.01
N MET A 67 8.55 19.01 -3.12
CA MET A 67 8.17 20.08 -4.05
C MET A 67 8.69 19.89 -5.48
N ASP A 68 9.57 18.93 -5.74
CA ASP A 68 10.34 18.78 -6.99
C ASP A 68 9.48 18.76 -8.29
N ARG A 69 8.26 18.26 -8.24
CA ARG A 69 7.41 18.09 -9.42
C ARG A 69 6.07 18.81 -9.33
N ILE A 70 5.94 19.73 -8.38
CA ILE A 70 4.67 20.38 -8.10
C ILE A 70 4.72 21.79 -8.67
N SER A 71 3.88 22.07 -9.66
CA SER A 71 3.65 23.42 -10.17
C SER A 71 2.33 23.95 -9.59
N GLY A 72 2.39 25.12 -8.92
CA GLY A 72 1.18 25.81 -8.47
C GLY A 72 0.63 25.42 -7.08
N THR A 73 1.19 24.42 -6.40
CA THR A 73 0.82 24.10 -5.01
C THR A 73 1.69 24.91 -4.06
N GLY A 74 1.08 25.68 -3.17
CA GLY A 74 1.81 26.46 -2.18
C GLY A 74 2.58 25.57 -1.18
N GLU A 75 3.74 26.04 -0.73
CA GLU A 75 4.60 25.34 0.23
C GLU A 75 3.83 24.92 1.49
N GLN A 76 2.88 25.74 1.96
CA GLN A 76 2.08 25.44 3.13
C GLN A 76 1.23 24.16 2.97
N SER A 77 0.67 23.94 1.78
CA SER A 77 -0.10 22.72 1.47
C SER A 77 0.80 21.49 1.47
N VAL A 78 2.02 21.61 0.92
CA VAL A 78 3.01 20.52 0.95
C VAL A 78 3.42 20.20 2.37
N ARG A 79 3.70 21.21 3.21
CA ARG A 79 4.01 21.02 4.63
C ARG A 79 2.87 20.35 5.40
N SER A 80 1.62 20.70 5.09
CA SER A 80 0.45 20.05 5.71
C SER A 80 0.39 18.55 5.40
N ILE A 81 0.63 18.18 4.15
CA ILE A 81 0.66 16.77 3.74
C ILE A 81 1.87 16.06 4.37
N LEU A 82 3.06 16.66 4.33
CA LEU A 82 4.25 16.11 5.00
C LEU A 82 4.00 15.87 6.49
N GLY A 83 3.35 16.83 7.17
CA GLY A 83 2.97 16.72 8.58
C GLY A 83 2.01 15.56 8.86
N ALA A 84 1.05 15.29 7.98
CA ALA A 84 0.14 14.14 8.07
C ALA A 84 0.88 12.79 7.94
N PHE A 85 2.04 12.79 7.26
CA PHE A 85 2.94 11.64 7.16
C PHE A 85 4.13 11.73 8.12
N LEU A 86 3.97 12.43 9.24
CA LEU A 86 4.92 12.55 10.38
C LEU A 86 6.25 13.26 10.07
N PHE A 87 6.33 14.04 9.01
CA PHE A 87 7.44 14.99 8.83
C PHE A 87 7.05 16.31 9.47
N ARG A 88 7.40 16.49 10.76
CA ARG A 88 6.99 17.65 11.56
C ARG A 88 8.13 18.64 11.70
N GLU A 89 7.77 19.92 11.87
CA GLU A 89 8.70 20.99 12.22
C GLU A 89 10.01 20.96 11.42
N ASP A 90 11.11 20.66 12.08
CA ASP A 90 12.46 20.65 11.50
C ASP A 90 12.74 19.41 10.63
N ASP A 91 11.89 18.37 10.67
CA ASP A 91 12.08 17.17 9.86
C ASP A 91 12.05 17.49 8.37
N VAL A 92 11.30 18.51 7.96
CA VAL A 92 11.19 18.92 6.56
C VAL A 92 12.49 19.49 5.99
N PHE A 93 13.41 19.94 6.85
CA PHE A 93 14.72 20.47 6.46
C PHE A 93 15.82 19.39 6.46
N LYS A 94 15.55 18.21 7.02
CA LYS A 94 16.49 17.09 6.97
C LYS A 94 16.77 16.66 5.54
N LYS A 95 18.01 16.30 5.25
CA LYS A 95 18.35 15.72 3.95
C LYS A 95 17.79 14.30 3.84
N VAL A 96 17.32 13.94 2.65
CA VAL A 96 16.75 12.61 2.37
C VAL A 96 17.73 11.49 2.74
N LYS A 97 19.03 11.68 2.56
CA LYS A 97 20.06 10.68 2.89
C LYS A 97 20.09 10.23 4.35
N VAL A 98 19.71 11.11 5.29
CA VAL A 98 19.73 10.81 6.73
C VAL A 98 18.44 10.14 7.21
N LEU A 99 17.42 10.04 6.38
CA LEU A 99 16.17 9.39 6.70
C LEU A 99 16.34 7.87 6.80
N SER A 100 15.62 7.26 7.73
CA SER A 100 15.43 5.81 7.79
C SER A 100 14.72 5.27 6.54
N GLY A 101 14.76 3.96 6.33
CA GLY A 101 14.05 3.32 5.21
C GLY A 101 12.54 3.60 5.24
N GLY A 102 11.90 3.53 6.41
CA GLY A 102 10.49 3.84 6.58
C GLY A 102 10.14 5.31 6.29
N GLU A 103 10.97 6.25 6.73
CA GLU A 103 10.80 7.68 6.40
C GLU A 103 10.96 7.94 4.90
N LYS A 104 11.93 7.30 4.24
CA LYS A 104 12.09 7.39 2.79
C LYS A 104 10.86 6.84 2.05
N SER A 105 10.30 5.72 2.51
CA SER A 105 9.07 5.17 1.93
C SER A 105 7.89 6.11 2.10
N ARG A 106 7.71 6.72 3.28
CA ARG A 106 6.67 7.74 3.51
C ARG A 106 6.86 8.95 2.60
N LEU A 107 8.09 9.46 2.45
CA LEU A 107 8.36 10.59 1.56
C LEU A 107 8.06 10.26 0.10
N ALA A 108 8.43 9.06 -0.38
CA ALA A 108 8.11 8.61 -1.73
C ALA A 108 6.59 8.53 -1.97
N LEU A 109 5.84 8.07 -0.97
CA LEU A 109 4.38 8.04 -1.01
C LEU A 109 3.78 9.44 -1.03
N VAL A 110 4.24 10.35 -0.17
CA VAL A 110 3.83 11.77 -0.18
C VAL A 110 4.09 12.40 -1.54
N LYS A 111 5.27 12.21 -2.12
CA LYS A 111 5.64 12.74 -3.44
C LYS A 111 4.69 12.25 -4.53
N LEU A 112 4.30 10.98 -4.47
CA LEU A 112 3.34 10.39 -5.41
C LEU A 112 1.93 10.98 -5.24
N LEU A 113 1.49 11.22 -4.01
CA LEU A 113 0.18 11.81 -3.70
C LEU A 113 0.08 13.30 -4.03
N LEU A 114 1.20 14.03 -3.99
CA LEU A 114 1.26 15.44 -4.34
C LEU A 114 1.11 15.69 -5.85
N ALA A 115 1.59 14.77 -6.68
CA ALA A 115 1.48 14.84 -8.14
C ALA A 115 1.01 13.48 -8.70
N PRO A 116 -0.24 13.06 -8.38
CA PRO A 116 -0.69 11.73 -8.70
C PRO A 116 -0.92 11.57 -10.21
N PRO A 117 -0.42 10.48 -10.82
CA PRO A 117 -0.80 10.08 -12.17
C PRO A 117 -2.28 9.64 -12.19
N ASN A 118 -2.86 9.42 -13.36
CA ASN A 118 -4.27 9.03 -13.45
C ASN A 118 -4.53 7.50 -13.33
N LEU A 119 -3.47 6.70 -13.30
CA LEU A 119 -3.48 5.28 -12.88
C LEU A 119 -2.44 5.09 -11.80
N LEU A 120 -2.88 4.78 -10.59
CA LEU A 120 -2.04 4.60 -9.42
C LEU A 120 -2.01 3.12 -9.03
N LEU A 121 -0.81 2.56 -8.97
CA LEU A 121 -0.55 1.19 -8.57
C LEU A 121 0.18 1.20 -7.22
N LEU A 122 -0.42 0.61 -6.19
CA LEU A 122 0.16 0.59 -4.85
C LEU A 122 0.43 -0.85 -4.39
N ASP A 123 1.68 -1.11 -4.05
CA ASP A 123 2.14 -2.39 -3.52
C ASP A 123 2.46 -2.23 -2.04
N GLU A 124 1.61 -2.77 -1.18
CA GLU A 124 1.66 -2.72 0.28
C GLU A 124 1.94 -1.30 0.83
N PRO A 125 1.09 -0.30 0.49
CA PRO A 125 1.37 1.10 0.82
C PRO A 125 1.27 1.41 2.31
N THR A 126 0.65 0.53 3.10
CA THR A 126 0.48 0.69 4.56
C THR A 126 1.63 0.12 5.37
N THR A 127 2.54 -0.64 4.74
CA THR A 127 3.68 -1.23 5.44
C THR A 127 4.60 -0.13 6.00
N HIS A 128 4.95 -0.24 7.28
CA HIS A 128 5.71 0.74 8.06
C HIS A 128 5.04 2.10 8.28
N LEU A 129 3.73 2.22 8.02
CA LEU A 129 2.93 3.36 8.44
C LEU A 129 2.32 3.09 9.82
N ASP A 130 2.24 4.13 10.63
CA ASP A 130 1.41 4.14 11.83
C ASP A 130 -0.05 4.47 11.50
N MET A 131 -0.97 4.26 12.42
CA MET A 131 -2.40 4.49 12.19
C MET A 131 -2.72 5.91 11.71
N PRO A 132 -2.17 7.00 12.29
CA PRO A 132 -2.41 8.35 11.76
C PRO A 132 -1.96 8.53 10.31
N SER A 133 -0.83 7.94 9.91
CA SER A 133 -0.36 7.99 8.51
C SER A 133 -1.24 7.14 7.57
N ILE A 134 -1.77 6.00 8.04
CA ILE A 134 -2.74 5.20 7.29
C ILE A 134 -4.03 5.99 7.07
N ASP A 135 -4.55 6.66 8.11
CA ASP A 135 -5.73 7.51 7.99
C ASP A 135 -5.52 8.69 7.02
N ALA A 136 -4.34 9.31 7.05
CA ALA A 136 -3.96 10.36 6.10
C ALA A 136 -3.91 9.82 4.66
N LEU A 137 -3.35 8.62 4.46
CA LEU A 137 -3.33 7.95 3.16
C LEU A 137 -4.76 7.65 2.66
N ILE A 138 -5.62 7.11 3.52
CA ILE A 138 -7.02 6.85 3.20
C ILE A 138 -7.72 8.14 2.79
N ALA A 139 -7.55 9.22 3.55
CA ALA A 139 -8.16 10.52 3.24
C ALA A 139 -7.68 11.08 1.90
N ALA A 140 -6.37 10.99 1.60
CA ALA A 140 -5.80 11.41 0.32
C ALA A 140 -6.34 10.57 -0.85
N LEU A 141 -6.39 9.24 -0.70
CA LEU A 141 -6.89 8.35 -1.74
C LEU A 141 -8.41 8.45 -1.96
N LYS A 142 -9.20 8.77 -0.94
CA LYS A 142 -10.65 9.04 -1.11
C LYS A 142 -10.90 10.26 -2.00
N ASN A 143 -10.04 11.26 -1.96
CA ASN A 143 -10.11 12.45 -2.81
C ASN A 143 -9.47 12.26 -4.19
N TYR A 144 -8.72 11.18 -4.40
CA TYR A 144 -8.11 10.88 -5.68
C TYR A 144 -9.15 10.43 -6.69
N THR A 145 -9.20 11.08 -7.85
CA THR A 145 -10.21 10.84 -8.91
C THR A 145 -9.75 9.89 -10.01
N GLY A 146 -8.49 9.47 -9.98
CA GLY A 146 -7.94 8.51 -10.95
C GLY A 146 -8.29 7.05 -10.62
N THR A 147 -7.79 6.16 -11.43
CA THR A 147 -7.92 4.70 -11.24
C THR A 147 -6.88 4.22 -10.24
N LEU A 148 -7.29 3.40 -9.29
CA LEU A 148 -6.44 2.85 -8.25
C LEU A 148 -6.46 1.32 -8.29
N ILE A 149 -5.28 0.71 -8.34
CA ILE A 149 -5.10 -0.73 -8.17
C ILE A 149 -4.09 -0.95 -7.06
N PHE A 150 -4.44 -1.76 -6.08
CA PHE A 150 -3.54 -1.97 -4.94
C PHE A 150 -3.56 -3.39 -4.41
N VAL A 151 -2.46 -3.74 -3.78
CA VAL A 151 -2.31 -4.90 -2.90
C VAL A 151 -2.10 -4.38 -1.50
N SER A 152 -2.82 -4.90 -0.53
CA SER A 152 -2.60 -4.65 0.89
C SER A 152 -3.10 -5.83 1.73
N HIS A 153 -2.55 -5.98 2.92
CA HIS A 153 -3.02 -6.90 3.95
C HIS A 153 -3.66 -6.15 5.13
N ASP A 154 -3.78 -4.85 5.04
CA ASP A 154 -4.31 -4.01 6.11
C ASP A 154 -5.85 -4.05 6.12
N ILE A 155 -6.40 -4.58 7.22
CA ILE A 155 -7.85 -4.77 7.42
C ILE A 155 -8.61 -3.45 7.61
N HIS A 156 -7.93 -2.35 7.92
CA HIS A 156 -8.52 -1.01 8.01
C HIS A 156 -8.49 -0.30 6.65
N PHE A 157 -7.38 -0.44 5.92
CA PHE A 157 -7.16 0.22 4.64
C PHE A 157 -8.03 -0.36 3.51
N ILE A 158 -8.05 -1.70 3.37
CA ILE A 158 -8.77 -2.33 2.24
C ILE A 158 -10.25 -1.96 2.20
N PRO A 159 -11.04 -2.14 3.28
CA PRO A 159 -12.46 -1.81 3.26
C PRO A 159 -12.75 -0.31 3.07
N ALA A 160 -11.80 0.55 3.46
CA ALA A 160 -11.94 2.00 3.35
C ALA A 160 -11.79 2.51 1.91
N ILE A 161 -11.10 1.75 1.03
CA ILE A 161 -10.71 2.18 -0.32
C ILE A 161 -11.27 1.28 -1.42
N ALA A 162 -11.30 -0.05 -1.22
CA ALA A 162 -11.71 -0.99 -2.27
C ALA A 162 -13.20 -0.92 -2.58
N GLU A 163 -13.53 -0.70 -3.85
CA GLU A 163 -14.88 -0.80 -4.41
C GLU A 163 -15.06 -2.12 -5.17
N ILE A 164 -13.97 -2.62 -5.74
CA ILE A 164 -13.90 -3.86 -6.52
C ILE A 164 -12.81 -4.74 -5.94
N THR A 165 -13.06 -6.03 -5.87
CA THR A 165 -12.05 -7.01 -5.48
C THR A 165 -11.78 -7.98 -6.62
N LEU A 166 -10.53 -8.08 -7.05
CA LEU A 166 -10.06 -9.09 -8.00
C LEU A 166 -9.32 -10.19 -7.25
N HIS A 167 -9.86 -11.38 -7.27
CA HIS A 167 -9.22 -12.56 -6.71
C HIS A 167 -8.38 -13.25 -7.80
N ILE A 168 -7.08 -13.34 -7.54
CA ILE A 168 -6.11 -13.94 -8.46
C ILE A 168 -5.77 -15.35 -7.96
N GLN A 169 -6.04 -16.35 -8.80
CA GLN A 169 -5.57 -17.72 -8.64
C GLN A 169 -4.72 -18.10 -9.83
N VAL A 170 -3.99 -19.22 -9.73
CA VAL A 170 -3.17 -19.69 -10.84
C VAL A 170 -4.02 -19.93 -12.08
N GLY A 171 -3.80 -19.13 -13.12
CA GLY A 171 -4.53 -19.23 -14.41
C GLY A 171 -5.91 -18.58 -14.45
N GLU A 172 -6.39 -17.97 -13.35
CA GLU A 172 -7.73 -17.37 -13.31
C GLU A 172 -7.75 -16.06 -12.52
N VAL A 173 -8.55 -15.10 -12.98
CA VAL A 173 -8.86 -13.86 -12.28
C VAL A 173 -10.37 -13.76 -12.12
N THR A 174 -10.85 -13.89 -10.89
CA THR A 174 -12.27 -13.77 -10.56
C THR A 174 -12.59 -12.34 -10.11
N HIS A 175 -13.59 -11.73 -10.72
CA HIS A 175 -14.06 -10.39 -10.44
C HIS A 175 -15.25 -10.41 -9.48
N TYR A 176 -15.09 -9.74 -8.33
CA TYR A 176 -16.17 -9.54 -7.37
C TYR A 176 -16.63 -8.08 -7.43
N GLU A 177 -17.81 -7.85 -7.98
CA GLU A 177 -18.47 -6.54 -8.01
C GLU A 177 -19.00 -6.22 -6.62
N GLY A 178 -18.14 -5.65 -5.78
CA GLY A 178 -18.45 -5.30 -4.41
C GLY A 178 -17.19 -5.02 -3.60
N ASN A 179 -17.38 -4.41 -2.44
CA ASN A 179 -16.30 -4.12 -1.53
C ASN A 179 -15.67 -5.42 -0.94
N TYR A 180 -14.56 -5.25 -0.26
CA TYR A 180 -13.81 -6.36 0.32
C TYR A 180 -14.64 -7.26 1.27
N ASN A 181 -15.58 -6.69 2.01
CA ASN A 181 -16.48 -7.47 2.87
C ASN A 181 -17.44 -8.37 2.07
N TYR A 182 -17.86 -7.93 0.88
CA TYR A 182 -18.63 -8.76 -0.03
C TYR A 182 -17.80 -9.95 -0.54
N TYR A 183 -16.55 -9.69 -0.93
CA TYR A 183 -15.60 -10.75 -1.32
C TYR A 183 -15.43 -11.79 -0.20
N LEU A 184 -15.15 -11.36 1.04
CA LEU A 184 -14.96 -12.27 2.17
C LEU A 184 -16.16 -13.20 2.38
N ARG A 185 -17.38 -12.66 2.35
CA ARG A 185 -18.61 -13.44 2.47
C ARG A 185 -18.81 -14.45 1.34
N LYS A 186 -18.54 -14.04 0.10
CA LYS A 186 -18.74 -14.88 -1.09
C LYS A 186 -17.68 -15.96 -1.27
N SER A 187 -16.44 -15.67 -0.90
CA SER A 187 -15.32 -16.61 -1.03
C SER A 187 -15.20 -17.60 0.13
N GLY A 188 -15.99 -17.45 1.20
CA GLY A 188 -15.86 -18.22 2.42
C GLY A 188 -14.61 -17.87 3.27
N ALA A 189 -13.85 -16.86 2.86
CA ALA A 189 -12.59 -16.46 3.52
C ALA A 189 -12.80 -15.80 4.90
N GLU A 190 -14.05 -15.49 5.30
CA GLU A 190 -14.37 -14.97 6.65
C GLU A 190 -13.92 -15.92 7.76
N SER A 191 -14.03 -17.24 7.53
CA SER A 191 -13.63 -18.25 8.50
C SER A 191 -12.11 -18.33 8.68
N GLU A 192 -11.34 -18.09 7.63
CA GLU A 192 -9.86 -18.09 7.66
C GLU A 192 -9.31 -16.86 8.39
N GLN A 193 -9.87 -15.66 8.15
CA GLN A 193 -9.46 -14.45 8.85
C GLN A 193 -9.83 -14.49 10.34
N SER A 194 -11.02 -14.99 10.67
CA SER A 194 -11.43 -15.16 12.06
C SER A 194 -10.54 -16.17 12.81
N GLY A 195 -10.08 -17.21 12.12
CA GLY A 195 -9.13 -18.18 12.64
C GLY A 195 -7.74 -17.59 12.91
N GLN A 196 -7.24 -16.72 12.02
CA GLN A 196 -5.95 -16.04 12.20
C GLN A 196 -5.99 -15.02 13.35
N ILE A 197 -7.07 -14.25 13.49
CA ILE A 197 -7.27 -13.31 14.61
C ILE A 197 -7.43 -14.04 15.95
N ALA A 198 -8.12 -15.18 15.96
CA ALA A 198 -8.25 -16.02 17.15
C ALA A 198 -6.92 -16.69 17.53
N GLY A 199 -6.12 -17.11 16.56
CA GLY A 199 -4.77 -17.65 16.77
C GLY A 199 -3.81 -16.63 17.39
N LEU A 200 -3.87 -15.37 17.00
CA LEU A 200 -3.07 -14.27 17.58
C LEU A 200 -3.47 -13.94 19.04
N LYS A 201 -4.75 -14.13 19.41
CA LYS A 201 -5.22 -13.93 20.79
C LYS A 201 -4.86 -15.07 21.74
N ASN A 202 -4.56 -16.25 21.22
CA ASN A 202 -4.22 -17.44 22.02
C ASN A 202 -2.73 -17.71 22.15
N ALA A 203 -1.85 -16.88 21.59
CA ALA A 203 -0.43 -16.91 21.86
C ALA A 203 -0.18 -16.37 23.28
N ARG A 204 -0.20 -17.27 24.28
CA ARG A 204 0.28 -16.95 25.63
C ARG A 204 1.78 -16.67 25.58
N PRO A 205 2.29 -15.71 26.37
CA PRO A 205 3.72 -15.57 26.54
C PRO A 205 4.22 -16.77 27.38
N ASP A 206 4.84 -17.74 26.76
CA ASP A 206 5.59 -18.79 27.43
C ASP A 206 6.85 -18.19 28.06
N GLY A 207 6.94 -18.28 29.37
CA GLY A 207 8.14 -17.88 30.10
C GLY A 207 8.00 -17.86 31.61
N ALA A 208 7.60 -19.00 32.24
CA ALA A 208 7.87 -19.20 33.65
C ALA A 208 8.58 -20.54 33.85
N PRO A 209 9.77 -20.59 34.52
CA PRO A 209 10.50 -21.82 34.73
C PRO A 209 9.84 -22.66 35.82
N THR A 210 9.46 -23.88 35.51
CA THR A 210 9.05 -24.90 36.49
C THR A 210 10.26 -25.35 37.30
N SER A 211 10.31 -24.96 38.57
CA SER A 211 11.23 -25.50 39.54
C SER A 211 10.82 -26.96 39.84
N GLN A 212 11.66 -27.92 39.47
CA GLN A 212 11.57 -29.32 39.92
C GLN A 212 12.14 -29.39 41.32
N VAL A 213 11.25 -29.67 42.29
CA VAL A 213 11.64 -30.15 43.62
C VAL A 213 11.75 -31.67 43.54
N LYS A 214 12.97 -32.20 43.66
CA LYS A 214 13.25 -33.62 43.88
C LYS A 214 13.08 -33.91 45.38
N HIS A 215 12.10 -34.74 45.76
CA HIS A 215 12.17 -35.46 47.04
C HIS A 215 12.71 -36.88 46.79
N ARG A 216 13.83 -37.17 47.49
CA ARG A 216 14.32 -38.52 47.77
C ARG A 216 13.63 -39.03 49.05
N VAL A 217 13.10 -40.23 49.02
CA VAL A 217 13.32 -41.29 50.01
C VAL A 217 13.36 -42.61 49.24
#